data_078181f73f818021659125b57419b4e2
#
_entry.id   078181f73f818021659125b57419b4e2
#
_cell.length_a   1.000
_cell.length_b   1.000
_cell.length_c   1.000
_cell.angle_alpha   90.00
_cell.angle_beta   90.00
_cell.angle_gamma   90.00
#
_symmetry.space_group_name_H-M   'P 1'
#
loop_
_entity.id
_entity.type
_entity.pdbx_description
1 polymer ?
#
loop_
_entity_poly.entity_id
_entity_poly.type
_entity_poly.pdbx_seq_one_letter_code
_entity_poly.pdbx_strand_id
1 'polypeptide(L)'
;MVSLETALKYSYNTAAVRMLDKIGIEKGFSYLKPFGFSSITKDDVQKLATAIGGFTYGVSPLELTSAYTSFGNDGNYYENHAIIKVTDLTGKTLYEWKDKPVRVWKESTNDQM
;
A
#
# COMPACT_ATOMS: atom_id res chain seq x y z
N MET A 1 -16.99 -5.30 -23.43
CA MET A 1 -16.95 -4.92 -21.98
C MET A 1 -16.39 -6.13 -21.25
N VAL A 2 -15.43 -5.94 -20.33
CA VAL A 2 -14.82 -7.03 -19.55
C VAL A 2 -15.13 -6.81 -18.07
N SER A 3 -15.16 -7.90 -17.26
CA SER A 3 -15.31 -7.80 -15.81
C SER A 3 -14.06 -7.18 -15.17
N LEU A 4 -14.18 -6.64 -13.95
CA LEU A 4 -13.02 -6.12 -13.20
C LEU A 4 -12.02 -7.23 -12.90
N GLU A 5 -12.49 -8.42 -12.55
CA GLU A 5 -11.65 -9.60 -12.34
C GLU A 5 -10.81 -9.92 -13.59
N THR A 6 -11.44 -9.98 -14.77
CA THR A 6 -10.74 -10.20 -16.03
C THR A 6 -9.71 -9.09 -16.31
N ALA A 7 -10.08 -7.84 -16.08
CA ALA A 7 -9.19 -6.70 -16.30
C ALA A 7 -7.96 -6.74 -15.38
N LEU A 8 -8.14 -7.12 -14.12
CA LEU A 8 -7.05 -7.29 -13.15
C LEU A 8 -6.16 -8.47 -13.54
N LYS A 9 -6.75 -9.65 -13.79
CA LYS A 9 -6.05 -10.88 -14.19
C LYS A 9 -5.13 -10.68 -15.39
N TYR A 10 -5.58 -9.90 -16.38
CA TYR A 10 -4.82 -9.64 -17.61
C TYR A 10 -4.10 -8.28 -17.62
N SER A 11 -4.04 -7.60 -16.48
CA SER A 11 -3.33 -6.32 -16.32
C SER A 11 -3.73 -5.26 -17.36
N TYR A 12 -5.03 -5.07 -17.60
CA TYR A 12 -5.48 -4.08 -18.59
C TYR A 12 -5.29 -2.65 -18.09
N ASN A 13 -4.28 -1.97 -18.63
CA ASN A 13 -3.93 -0.59 -18.26
C ASN A 13 -5.09 0.40 -18.45
N THR A 14 -5.84 0.27 -19.55
CA THR A 14 -6.99 1.15 -19.81
C THR A 14 -8.10 0.99 -18.77
N ALA A 15 -8.29 -0.22 -18.25
CA ALA A 15 -9.26 -0.48 -17.18
C ALA A 15 -8.80 0.17 -15.86
N ALA A 16 -7.52 0.02 -15.52
CA ALA A 16 -6.93 0.61 -14.30
C ALA A 16 -7.05 2.14 -14.31
N VAL A 17 -6.67 2.78 -15.42
CA VAL A 17 -6.76 4.24 -15.59
C VAL A 17 -8.20 4.73 -15.48
N ARG A 18 -9.15 4.08 -16.17
CA ARG A 18 -10.57 4.43 -16.09
C ARG A 18 -11.16 4.24 -14.69
N MET A 19 -10.69 3.22 -13.97
CA MET A 19 -11.13 3.00 -12.59
C MET A 19 -10.65 4.12 -11.68
N LEU A 20 -9.37 4.51 -11.75
CA LEU A 20 -8.83 5.61 -10.98
C LEU A 20 -9.53 6.95 -11.31
N ASP A 21 -9.77 7.21 -12.59
CA ASP A 21 -10.52 8.39 -13.05
C ASP A 21 -11.94 8.41 -12.45
N LYS A 22 -12.65 7.27 -12.49
CA LYS A 22 -14.01 7.13 -11.96
C LYS A 22 -14.12 7.32 -10.45
N ILE A 23 -13.16 6.80 -9.67
CA ILE A 23 -13.16 6.95 -8.20
C ILE A 23 -12.59 8.29 -7.74
N GLY A 24 -11.86 8.97 -8.62
CA GLY A 24 -11.10 10.19 -8.35
C GLY A 24 -9.69 9.93 -7.83
N ILE A 25 -8.71 10.64 -8.38
CA ILE A 25 -7.28 10.45 -8.05
C ILE A 25 -7.02 10.67 -6.57
N GLU A 26 -7.52 11.77 -5.99
CA GLU A 26 -7.36 12.09 -4.57
C GLU A 26 -7.90 10.97 -3.67
N LYS A 27 -9.06 10.41 -4.03
CA LYS A 27 -9.66 9.30 -3.32
C LYS A 27 -8.79 8.06 -3.39
N GLY A 28 -8.25 7.72 -4.57
CA GLY A 28 -7.29 6.62 -4.74
C GLY A 28 -6.07 6.81 -3.84
N PHE A 29 -5.45 7.98 -3.89
CA PHE A 29 -4.27 8.29 -3.05
C PHE A 29 -4.57 8.30 -1.55
N SER A 30 -5.80 8.59 -1.13
CA SER A 30 -6.17 8.52 0.29
C SER A 30 -5.98 7.13 0.87
N TYR A 31 -6.12 6.08 0.07
CA TYR A 31 -5.86 4.69 0.46
C TYR A 31 -4.36 4.33 0.49
N LEU A 32 -3.50 5.11 -0.18
CA LEU A 32 -2.06 4.89 -0.14
C LEU A 32 -1.37 5.58 1.05
N LYS A 33 -1.98 6.62 1.61
CA LYS A 33 -1.43 7.38 2.74
C LYS A 33 -1.03 6.51 3.94
N PRO A 34 -1.84 5.54 4.39
CA PRO A 34 -1.51 4.70 5.55
C PRO A 34 -0.24 3.88 5.38
N PHE A 35 0.17 3.59 4.15
CA PHE A 35 1.38 2.80 3.86
C PHE A 35 2.68 3.59 3.97
N GLY A 36 2.61 4.94 4.02
CA GLY A 36 3.78 5.78 4.22
C GLY A 36 4.81 5.75 3.09
N PHE A 37 4.38 5.56 1.83
CA PHE A 37 5.29 5.64 0.67
C PHE A 37 6.06 6.94 0.65
N SER A 38 7.38 6.89 0.79
CA SER A 38 8.25 8.05 1.00
C SER A 38 8.47 8.88 -0.27
N SER A 39 8.34 8.26 -1.44
CA SER A 39 8.69 8.84 -2.75
C SER A 39 7.50 9.43 -3.53
N ILE A 40 6.28 9.27 -3.04
CA ILE A 40 5.08 9.83 -3.69
C ILE A 40 5.06 11.35 -3.51
N THR A 41 4.99 12.07 -4.64
CA THR A 41 4.99 13.53 -4.68
C THR A 41 3.59 14.12 -4.83
N LYS A 42 3.46 15.44 -4.62
CA LYS A 42 2.20 16.15 -4.87
C LYS A 42 1.81 16.11 -6.35
N ASP A 43 2.78 16.08 -7.26
CA ASP A 43 2.53 16.01 -8.69
C ASP A 43 1.96 14.65 -9.12
N ASP A 44 2.31 13.57 -8.40
CA ASP A 44 1.79 12.24 -8.68
C ASP A 44 0.28 12.16 -8.42
N VAL A 45 -0.22 12.90 -7.42
CA VAL A 45 -1.65 12.95 -7.06
C VAL A 45 -2.52 13.63 -8.12
N GLN A 46 -1.90 14.19 -9.17
CA GLN A 46 -2.61 14.84 -10.28
C GLN A 46 -2.57 14.05 -11.58
N LYS A 47 -1.88 12.90 -11.60
CA LYS A 47 -1.62 12.13 -12.83
C LYS A 47 -2.40 10.82 -12.85
N LEU A 48 -3.25 10.62 -13.84
CA LEU A 48 -3.91 9.32 -14.08
C LEU A 48 -2.91 8.20 -14.41
N ALA A 49 -1.71 8.54 -14.90
CA ALA A 49 -0.64 7.57 -15.18
C ALA A 49 -0.20 6.79 -13.94
N THR A 50 -0.43 7.32 -12.74
CA THR A 50 -0.14 6.61 -11.48
C THR A 50 -0.97 5.35 -11.29
N ALA A 51 -2.12 5.24 -11.97
CA ALA A 51 -2.92 4.00 -12.01
C ALA A 51 -2.17 2.80 -12.58
N ILE A 52 -1.12 3.04 -13.34
CA ILE A 52 -0.26 2.03 -13.99
C ILE A 52 1.20 2.14 -13.58
N GLY A 53 1.45 2.77 -12.44
CA GLY A 53 2.81 2.91 -11.88
C GLY A 53 3.60 4.11 -12.39
N GLY A 54 2.97 5.06 -13.08
CA GLY A 54 3.63 6.27 -13.62
C GLY A 54 3.93 7.31 -12.55
N PHE A 55 4.67 6.92 -11.49
CA PHE A 55 5.14 7.83 -10.44
C PHE A 55 6.41 8.57 -10.85
N THR A 56 6.61 9.76 -10.31
CA THR A 56 7.78 10.60 -10.60
C THR A 56 9.10 9.91 -10.21
N TYR A 57 9.13 9.29 -9.02
CA TYR A 57 10.32 8.58 -8.49
C TYR A 57 10.10 7.08 -8.29
N GLY A 58 8.89 6.59 -8.57
CA GLY A 58 8.53 5.21 -8.27
C GLY A 58 8.26 5.00 -6.77
N VAL A 59 8.29 3.73 -6.35
CA VAL A 59 8.20 3.32 -4.94
C VAL A 59 9.27 2.27 -4.65
N SER A 60 9.74 2.17 -3.41
CA SER A 60 10.74 1.16 -3.07
C SER A 60 10.11 -0.25 -3.05
N PRO A 61 10.85 -1.31 -3.44
CA PRO A 61 10.37 -2.69 -3.33
C PRO A 61 9.96 -3.06 -1.90
N LEU A 62 10.67 -2.55 -0.90
CA LEU A 62 10.37 -2.79 0.51
C LEU A 62 9.00 -2.21 0.91
N GLU A 63 8.74 -0.94 0.58
CA GLU A 63 7.46 -0.28 0.86
C GLU A 63 6.31 -0.98 0.14
N LEU A 64 6.51 -1.33 -1.13
CA LEU A 64 5.49 -2.02 -1.92
C LEU A 64 5.18 -3.41 -1.35
N THR A 65 6.20 -4.20 -1.02
CA THR A 65 6.03 -5.52 -0.40
C THR A 65 5.30 -5.40 0.93
N SER A 66 5.70 -4.45 1.78
CA SER A 66 5.03 -4.20 3.06
C SER A 66 3.56 -3.82 2.88
N ALA A 67 3.24 -2.98 1.89
CA ALA A 67 1.85 -2.63 1.59
C ALA A 67 1.01 -3.86 1.20
N TYR A 68 1.56 -4.76 0.40
CA TYR A 68 0.89 -6.00 -0.02
C TYR A 68 0.62 -6.97 1.15
N THR A 69 1.39 -6.92 2.24
CA THR A 69 1.11 -7.76 3.43
C THR A 69 -0.25 -7.48 4.05
N SER A 70 -0.83 -6.31 3.79
CA SER A 70 -2.15 -5.96 4.30
C SER A 70 -3.26 -6.89 3.77
N PHE A 71 -3.09 -7.47 2.58
CA PHE A 71 -4.03 -8.46 2.03
C PHE A 71 -3.96 -9.80 2.79
N GLY A 72 -2.78 -10.21 3.28
CA GLY A 72 -2.60 -11.39 4.11
C GLY A 72 -2.92 -11.19 5.60
N ASN A 73 -3.20 -9.94 5.99
CA ASN A 73 -3.46 -9.55 7.39
C ASN A 73 -4.85 -8.93 7.56
N ASP A 74 -5.87 -9.45 6.87
CA ASP A 74 -7.27 -9.05 6.97
C ASP A 74 -7.52 -7.54 6.79
N GLY A 75 -6.71 -6.92 5.93
CA GLY A 75 -6.78 -5.49 5.64
C GLY A 75 -6.04 -4.60 6.64
N ASN A 76 -5.21 -5.17 7.52
CA ASN A 76 -4.34 -4.41 8.41
C ASN A 76 -2.92 -4.31 7.85
N TYR A 77 -2.41 -3.09 7.82
CA TYR A 77 -1.01 -2.80 7.50
C TYR A 77 -0.17 -2.72 8.77
N TYR A 78 0.99 -3.36 8.75
CA TYR A 78 2.02 -3.28 9.76
C TYR A 78 3.27 -2.65 9.14
N GLU A 79 3.82 -1.65 9.81
CA GLU A 79 5.06 -1.02 9.36
C GLU A 79 6.20 -2.05 9.39
N ASN A 80 7.00 -2.08 8.33
CA ASN A 80 8.16 -2.95 8.24
C ASN A 80 9.26 -2.50 9.23
N HIS A 81 9.93 -3.47 9.84
CA HIS A 81 11.02 -3.22 10.77
C HIS A 81 12.05 -4.34 10.69
N ALA A 82 13.30 -4.03 11.00
CA ALA A 82 14.40 -5.00 11.01
C ALA A 82 14.82 -5.39 12.42
N ILE A 83 14.54 -4.55 13.43
CA ILE A 83 14.96 -4.76 14.80
C ILE A 83 13.73 -4.95 15.67
N ILE A 84 13.60 -6.12 16.28
CA ILE A 84 12.50 -6.46 17.18
C ILE A 84 12.83 -6.03 18.60
N LYS A 85 14.06 -6.28 19.05
CA LYS A 85 14.49 -6.00 20.41
C LYS A 85 16.00 -5.76 20.51
N VAL A 86 16.40 -4.83 21.36
CA VAL A 86 17.78 -4.57 21.74
C VAL A 86 17.89 -4.64 23.26
N THR A 87 18.82 -5.40 23.77
CA THR A 87 19.14 -5.47 25.21
C THR A 87 20.60 -5.12 25.45
N ASP A 88 20.93 -4.63 26.65
CA ASP A 88 22.30 -4.49 27.10
C ASP A 88 22.87 -5.85 27.58
N LEU A 89 24.14 -5.84 28.00
CA LEU A 89 24.84 -7.03 28.50
C LEU A 89 24.26 -7.59 29.81
N THR A 90 23.46 -6.81 30.53
CA THR A 90 22.77 -7.23 31.76
C THR A 90 21.40 -7.83 31.49
N GLY A 91 20.93 -7.81 30.22
CA GLY A 91 19.62 -8.28 29.81
C GLY A 91 18.53 -7.22 29.90
N LYS A 92 18.86 -5.98 30.25
CA LYS A 92 17.90 -4.87 30.28
C LYS A 92 17.51 -4.48 28.88
N THR A 93 16.20 -4.37 28.61
CA THR A 93 15.68 -3.93 27.32
C THR A 93 15.95 -2.44 27.09
N LEU A 94 16.67 -2.13 26.03
CA LEU A 94 16.97 -0.78 25.58
C LEU A 94 15.95 -0.31 24.51
N TYR A 95 15.50 -1.24 23.68
CA TYR A 95 14.53 -0.99 22.63
C TYR A 95 13.67 -2.26 22.42
N GLU A 96 12.39 -2.07 22.14
CA GLU A 96 11.48 -3.14 21.76
C GLU A 96 10.46 -2.59 20.79
N TRP A 97 10.38 -3.23 19.61
CA TRP A 97 9.37 -2.91 18.61
C TRP A 97 8.00 -3.28 19.14
N LYS A 98 7.02 -2.42 18.91
CA LYS A 98 5.62 -2.69 19.19
C LYS A 98 4.81 -2.47 17.93
N ASP A 99 4.16 -3.50 17.45
CA ASP A 99 3.27 -3.42 16.32
C ASP A 99 2.13 -2.43 16.57
N LYS A 100 1.90 -1.58 15.58
CA LYS A 100 0.79 -0.63 15.56
C LYS A 100 0.03 -0.82 14.25
N PRO A 101 -0.89 -1.80 14.19
CA PRO A 101 -1.64 -2.06 12.97
C PRO A 101 -2.49 -0.86 12.58
N VAL A 102 -2.48 -0.55 11.28
CA VAL A 102 -3.34 0.47 10.67
C VAL A 102 -4.31 -0.26 9.73
N ARG A 103 -5.61 -0.17 10.00
CA ARG A 103 -6.60 -0.74 9.10
C ARG A 103 -6.70 0.09 7.84
N VAL A 104 -6.41 -0.54 6.71
CA VAL A 104 -6.43 0.09 5.38
C VAL A 104 -7.72 -0.23 4.63
N TRP A 105 -8.17 -1.49 4.67
CA TRP A 105 -9.44 -1.91 4.10
C TRP A 105 -10.30 -2.67 5.11
N LYS A 106 -11.58 -2.72 4.80
CA LYS A 106 -12.51 -3.59 5.55
C LYS A 106 -12.17 -5.05 5.24
N GLU A 107 -12.38 -5.93 6.21
CA GLU A 107 -12.22 -7.38 6.05
C GLU A 107 -12.99 -7.89 4.82
N SER A 108 -14.28 -7.53 4.71
CA SER A 108 -15.12 -7.92 3.57
C SER A 108 -14.62 -7.41 2.21
N THR A 109 -13.84 -6.31 2.18
CA THR A 109 -13.20 -5.84 0.95
C THR A 109 -11.94 -6.66 0.66
N ASN A 110 -11.20 -7.02 1.71
CA ASN A 110 -10.02 -7.86 1.63
C ASN A 110 -10.33 -9.24 1.08
N ASP A 111 -11.44 -9.85 1.52
CA ASP A 111 -11.90 -11.17 1.08
C ASP A 111 -12.26 -11.22 -0.42
N GLN A 112 -12.51 -10.07 -1.05
CA GLN A 112 -12.86 -9.96 -2.46
C GLN A 112 -11.63 -9.72 -3.36
N MET A 113 -10.46 -9.47 -2.78
CA MET A 113 -9.21 -9.17 -3.50
C MET A 113 -8.33 -10.40 -3.65
#